data_984367680a017a0ba751b0afdb96f2e1
#
_entry.id   984367680a017a0ba751b0afdb96f2e1
#
_cell.length_a   1.000
_cell.length_b   1.000
_cell.length_c   1.000
_cell.angle_alpha   90.00
_cell.angle_beta   90.00
_cell.angle_gamma   90.00
#
_symmetry.space_group_name_H-M   'P 1'
#
loop_
_entity.id
_entity.type
_entity.pdbx_description
1 polymer ?
#
loop_
_entity_poly.entity_id
_entity_poly.type
_entity_poly.pdbx_seq_one_letter_code
_entity_poly.pdbx_strand_id
1 'polypeptide(L)'
;MKWITVPEEGLSLRDVRRLTERSVNLSAEVEASVSAILKDVRENGDAAVRALTEKFDGVTLSDFRVTEEEIEEALTLIEPGMLDVLKEARDNIAAFHQEQKKESWIKEFRPGVRLGEQYEPIQRVGVYVPGGLAAYPSTVLMDTVPAFVAGCPSVVMTTPPGKDGEVNPNILAAAYVSGVKEIYKVGGAQGIAMLAYGTETCLLYTSPSPRDAHESR
;
A
#
# COMPACT_ATOMS: atom_id res chain seq x y z
N MET A 1 -29.95 2.66 2.74
CA MET A 1 -29.89 2.19 4.14
C MET A 1 -31.04 1.22 4.34
N LYS A 2 -30.79 -0.07 4.65
CA LYS A 2 -31.87 -1.03 4.93
C LYS A 2 -32.13 -1.00 6.44
N TRP A 3 -33.36 -0.66 6.81
CA TRP A 3 -33.82 -0.76 8.19
C TRP A 3 -34.14 -2.23 8.52
N ILE A 4 -33.71 -2.69 9.66
CA ILE A 4 -34.01 -4.02 10.19
C ILE A 4 -34.92 -3.82 11.38
N THR A 5 -36.16 -4.35 11.27
CA THR A 5 -37.07 -4.39 12.38
C THR A 5 -36.74 -5.59 13.24
N VAL A 6 -36.36 -5.35 14.49
CA VAL A 6 -36.12 -6.42 15.48
C VAL A 6 -37.46 -6.82 16.07
N PRO A 7 -37.85 -8.12 16.04
CA PRO A 7 -39.05 -8.61 16.72
C PRO A 7 -39.01 -8.34 18.23
N GLU A 8 -40.17 -8.26 18.89
CA GLU A 8 -40.25 -8.07 20.34
C GLU A 8 -39.54 -9.18 21.12
N GLU A 9 -39.52 -10.40 20.62
CA GLU A 9 -38.81 -11.55 21.15
C GLU A 9 -37.29 -11.53 20.93
N GLY A 10 -36.77 -10.52 20.24
CA GLY A 10 -35.34 -10.39 19.89
C GLY A 10 -34.96 -11.14 18.61
N LEU A 11 -33.66 -11.12 18.27
CA LEU A 11 -33.12 -11.82 17.12
C LEU A 11 -32.69 -13.25 17.50
N SER A 12 -33.09 -14.23 16.71
CA SER A 12 -32.55 -15.57 16.85
C SER A 12 -31.06 -15.62 16.47
N LEU A 13 -30.33 -16.63 16.96
CA LEU A 13 -28.93 -16.87 16.55
C LEU A 13 -28.77 -17.03 15.04
N ARG A 14 -29.81 -17.54 14.37
CA ARG A 14 -29.84 -17.65 12.90
C ARG A 14 -29.93 -16.30 12.22
N ASP A 15 -30.73 -15.39 12.77
CA ASP A 15 -30.88 -14.04 12.25
C ASP A 15 -29.59 -13.22 12.49
N VAL A 16 -28.99 -13.35 13.68
CA VAL A 16 -27.70 -12.74 13.99
C VAL A 16 -26.64 -13.23 13.00
N ARG A 17 -26.53 -14.53 12.77
CA ARG A 17 -25.58 -15.07 11.77
C ARG A 17 -25.83 -14.51 10.39
N ARG A 18 -27.08 -14.47 9.92
CA ARG A 18 -27.43 -13.92 8.62
C ARG A 18 -27.13 -12.43 8.49
N LEU A 19 -27.23 -11.67 9.57
CA LEU A 19 -26.92 -10.24 9.60
C LEU A 19 -25.41 -9.96 9.72
N THR A 20 -24.69 -10.87 10.35
CA THR A 20 -23.24 -10.79 10.54
C THR A 20 -22.45 -11.56 9.48
N GLU A 21 -23.09 -12.43 8.70
CA GLU A 21 -22.51 -13.00 7.50
C GLU A 21 -22.17 -11.86 6.53
N ARG A 22 -20.97 -11.31 6.69
CA ARG A 22 -20.35 -10.56 5.60
C ARG A 22 -20.06 -11.58 4.51
N SER A 23 -21.01 -11.71 3.56
CA SER A 23 -20.73 -12.41 2.32
C SER A 23 -19.65 -11.60 1.59
N VAL A 24 -18.39 -11.89 1.87
CA VAL A 24 -17.28 -11.59 0.96
C VAL A 24 -17.40 -12.59 -0.20
N ASN A 25 -18.57 -12.65 -0.81
CA ASN A 25 -18.71 -13.20 -2.13
C ASN A 25 -18.19 -12.11 -3.08
N LEU A 26 -16.85 -12.08 -3.22
CA LEU A 26 -16.25 -11.51 -4.42
C LEU A 26 -17.04 -12.15 -5.57
N SER A 27 -17.73 -11.32 -6.38
CA SER A 27 -18.42 -11.89 -7.52
C SER A 27 -17.36 -12.60 -8.37
N ALA A 28 -17.69 -13.78 -8.91
CA ALA A 28 -16.75 -14.52 -9.75
C ALA A 28 -16.23 -13.66 -10.93
N GLU A 29 -17.00 -12.65 -11.33
CA GLU A 29 -16.62 -11.66 -12.34
C GLU A 29 -15.47 -10.74 -11.88
N VAL A 30 -15.53 -10.27 -10.62
CA VAL A 30 -14.44 -9.43 -10.06
C VAL A 30 -13.17 -10.25 -9.91
N GLU A 31 -13.27 -11.48 -9.41
CA GLU A 31 -12.13 -12.38 -9.29
C GLU A 31 -11.49 -12.68 -10.65
N ALA A 32 -12.30 -12.99 -11.65
CA ALA A 32 -11.84 -13.24 -13.01
C ALA A 32 -11.16 -11.99 -13.62
N SER A 33 -11.76 -10.80 -13.41
CA SER A 33 -11.22 -9.54 -13.92
C SER A 33 -9.86 -9.21 -13.28
N VAL A 34 -9.76 -9.32 -11.96
CA VAL A 34 -8.49 -9.08 -11.24
C VAL A 34 -7.44 -10.11 -11.67
N SER A 35 -7.79 -11.39 -11.74
CA SER A 35 -6.87 -12.45 -12.18
C SER A 35 -6.33 -12.20 -13.59
N ALA A 36 -7.16 -11.71 -14.51
CA ALA A 36 -6.73 -11.35 -15.85
C ALA A 36 -5.72 -10.18 -15.84
N ILE A 37 -5.96 -9.14 -15.01
CA ILE A 37 -5.05 -8.00 -14.85
C ILE A 37 -3.69 -8.48 -14.28
N LEU A 38 -3.72 -9.27 -13.20
CA LEU A 38 -2.52 -9.80 -12.57
C LEU A 38 -1.68 -10.62 -13.55
N LYS A 39 -2.34 -11.47 -14.35
CA LYS A 39 -1.68 -12.28 -15.38
C LYS A 39 -1.05 -11.40 -16.44
N ASP A 40 -1.78 -10.42 -16.97
CA ASP A 40 -1.30 -9.53 -18.03
C ASP A 40 -0.07 -8.74 -17.57
N VAL A 41 -0.10 -8.13 -16.37
CA VAL A 41 1.07 -7.41 -15.84
C VAL A 41 2.28 -8.35 -15.64
N ARG A 42 2.05 -9.58 -15.17
CA ARG A 42 3.11 -10.56 -14.96
C ARG A 42 3.78 -10.98 -16.27
N GLU A 43 3.01 -11.10 -17.35
CA GLU A 43 3.50 -11.57 -18.65
C GLU A 43 4.07 -10.44 -19.53
N ASN A 44 3.50 -9.23 -19.43
CA ASN A 44 3.78 -8.12 -20.35
C ASN A 44 4.35 -6.85 -19.65
N GLY A 45 4.61 -6.89 -18.33
CA GLY A 45 5.31 -5.84 -17.61
C GLY A 45 4.71 -4.43 -17.80
N ASP A 46 5.58 -3.46 -18.07
CA ASP A 46 5.21 -2.05 -18.25
C ASP A 46 4.22 -1.82 -19.40
N ALA A 47 4.26 -2.64 -20.45
CA ALA A 47 3.32 -2.53 -21.57
C ALA A 47 1.87 -2.77 -21.11
N ALA A 48 1.65 -3.80 -20.27
CA ALA A 48 0.34 -4.08 -19.68
C ALA A 48 -0.10 -2.97 -18.73
N VAL A 49 0.81 -2.51 -17.86
CA VAL A 49 0.53 -1.41 -16.91
C VAL A 49 0.08 -0.16 -17.67
N ARG A 50 0.76 0.20 -18.76
CA ARG A 50 0.44 1.36 -19.60
C ARG A 50 -0.97 1.24 -20.21
N ALA A 51 -1.26 0.11 -20.84
CA ALA A 51 -2.56 -0.16 -21.46
C ALA A 51 -3.71 -0.16 -20.45
N LEU A 52 -3.48 -0.72 -19.26
CA LEU A 52 -4.48 -0.77 -18.19
C LEU A 52 -4.70 0.60 -17.55
N THR A 53 -3.65 1.43 -17.38
CA THR A 53 -3.77 2.80 -16.90
C THR A 53 -4.55 3.65 -17.90
N GLU A 54 -4.27 3.54 -19.20
CA GLU A 54 -5.06 4.22 -20.23
C GLU A 54 -6.52 3.78 -20.21
N LYS A 55 -6.77 2.48 -20.07
CA LYS A 55 -8.14 1.92 -20.04
C LYS A 55 -8.94 2.33 -18.81
N PHE A 56 -8.35 2.34 -17.61
CA PHE A 56 -9.09 2.55 -16.37
C PHE A 56 -9.02 3.99 -15.84
N ASP A 57 -7.88 4.64 -15.98
CA ASP A 57 -7.66 6.00 -15.52
C ASP A 57 -7.88 7.03 -16.65
N GLY A 58 -7.89 6.59 -17.92
CA GLY A 58 -8.12 7.44 -19.10
C GLY A 58 -6.94 8.35 -19.44
N VAL A 59 -5.74 7.96 -19.00
CA VAL A 59 -4.51 8.76 -19.16
C VAL A 59 -3.42 7.94 -19.81
N THR A 60 -2.79 8.50 -20.84
CA THR A 60 -1.60 7.92 -21.48
C THR A 60 -0.36 8.55 -20.85
N LEU A 61 0.40 7.76 -20.11
CA LEU A 61 1.63 8.21 -19.44
C LEU A 61 2.85 7.79 -20.23
N SER A 62 3.80 8.72 -20.44
CA SER A 62 5.13 8.43 -20.99
C SER A 62 6.00 7.73 -19.95
N ASP A 63 5.93 8.18 -18.70
CA ASP A 63 6.62 7.62 -17.55
C ASP A 63 5.64 7.43 -16.39
N PHE A 64 5.81 6.34 -15.66
CA PHE A 64 5.01 6.07 -14.46
C PHE A 64 5.61 6.70 -13.20
N ARG A 65 6.90 6.94 -13.19
CA ARG A 65 7.60 7.46 -12.03
C ARG A 65 7.34 8.94 -11.85
N VAL A 66 7.02 9.33 -10.64
CA VAL A 66 6.97 10.74 -10.22
C VAL A 66 8.40 11.25 -10.11
N THR A 67 8.67 12.41 -10.71
CA THR A 67 9.98 13.05 -10.65
C THR A 67 10.16 13.91 -9.40
N GLU A 68 11.40 14.30 -9.10
CA GLU A 68 11.67 15.20 -7.98
C GLU A 68 11.07 16.60 -8.25
N GLU A 69 11.07 17.04 -9.49
CA GLU A 69 10.47 18.30 -9.92
C GLU A 69 8.95 18.32 -9.70
N GLU A 70 8.24 17.22 -10.01
CA GLU A 70 6.80 17.10 -9.73
C GLU A 70 6.52 17.18 -8.21
N ILE A 71 7.38 16.63 -7.37
CA ILE A 71 7.26 16.73 -5.91
C ILE A 71 7.49 18.17 -5.46
N GLU A 72 8.53 18.84 -5.96
CA GLU A 72 8.84 20.24 -5.63
C GLU A 72 7.70 21.17 -6.05
N GLU A 73 7.15 20.99 -7.24
CA GLU A 73 6.00 21.75 -7.72
C GLU A 73 4.77 21.52 -6.83
N ALA A 74 4.48 20.28 -6.48
CA ALA A 74 3.37 19.93 -5.59
C ALA A 74 3.45 20.64 -4.23
N LEU A 75 4.67 20.81 -3.68
CA LEU A 75 4.85 21.53 -2.42
C LEU A 75 4.50 23.04 -2.53
N THR A 76 4.54 23.61 -3.73
CA THR A 76 4.12 25.00 -3.96
C THR A 76 2.60 25.15 -4.12
N LEU A 77 1.92 24.06 -4.47
CA LEU A 77 0.47 24.03 -4.76
C LEU A 77 -0.40 23.71 -3.54
N ILE A 78 0.17 23.21 -2.45
CA ILE A 78 -0.57 22.92 -1.23
C ILE A 78 -0.90 24.21 -0.46
N GLU A 79 -1.94 24.15 0.37
CA GLU A 79 -2.34 25.28 1.19
C GLU A 79 -1.26 25.68 2.21
N PRO A 80 -1.10 27.01 2.48
CA PRO A 80 -0.18 27.46 3.52
C PRO A 80 -0.45 26.80 4.87
N GLY A 81 0.60 26.24 5.50
CA GLY A 81 0.50 25.53 6.77
C GLY A 81 0.19 24.03 6.64
N MET A 82 -0.25 23.54 5.48
CA MET A 82 -0.54 22.11 5.29
C MET A 82 0.70 21.24 5.55
N LEU A 83 1.88 21.70 5.13
CA LEU A 83 3.11 20.95 5.34
C LEU A 83 3.41 20.72 6.84
N ASP A 84 3.13 21.70 7.70
CA ASP A 84 3.36 21.60 9.13
C ASP A 84 2.35 20.67 9.80
N VAL A 85 1.08 20.70 9.35
CA VAL A 85 0.06 19.73 9.77
C VAL A 85 0.45 18.31 9.41
N LEU A 86 0.97 18.09 8.21
CA LEU A 86 1.43 16.76 7.77
C LEU A 86 2.64 16.27 8.58
N LYS A 87 3.59 17.16 8.93
CA LYS A 87 4.71 16.82 9.80
C LYS A 87 4.26 16.45 11.21
N GLU A 88 3.35 17.23 11.81
CA GLU A 88 2.79 16.92 13.12
C GLU A 88 2.05 15.58 13.11
N ALA A 89 1.25 15.32 12.09
CA ALA A 89 0.55 14.04 11.94
C ALA A 89 1.56 12.87 11.80
N ARG A 90 2.61 13.01 10.99
CA ARG A 90 3.69 12.02 10.85
C ARG A 90 4.34 11.72 12.21
N ASP A 91 4.68 12.76 12.97
CA ASP A 91 5.37 12.61 14.25
C ASP A 91 4.48 11.91 15.28
N ASN A 92 3.20 12.22 15.31
CA ASN A 92 2.22 11.53 16.17
C ASN A 92 2.08 10.05 15.80
N ILE A 93 2.00 9.73 14.50
CA ILE A 93 1.94 8.34 14.01
C ILE A 93 3.24 7.61 14.36
N ALA A 94 4.40 8.24 14.12
CA ALA A 94 5.70 7.65 14.45
C ALA A 94 5.84 7.35 15.94
N ALA A 95 5.47 8.28 16.80
CA ALA A 95 5.50 8.11 18.25
C ALA A 95 4.66 6.92 18.70
N PHE A 96 3.43 6.79 18.19
CA PHE A 96 2.56 5.66 18.51
C PHE A 96 3.16 4.32 18.06
N HIS A 97 3.65 4.24 16.81
CA HIS A 97 4.18 2.99 16.27
C HIS A 97 5.54 2.60 16.84
N GLN A 98 6.31 3.57 17.36
CA GLN A 98 7.56 3.28 18.05
C GLN A 98 7.34 2.39 19.29
N GLU A 99 6.21 2.56 20.01
CA GLU A 99 5.87 1.73 21.17
C GLU A 99 5.47 0.29 20.78
N GLN A 100 5.17 0.04 19.50
CA GLN A 100 4.84 -1.29 18.98
C GLN A 100 6.07 -2.08 18.53
N LYS A 101 7.23 -1.43 18.45
CA LYS A 101 8.46 -2.05 17.97
C LYS A 101 8.95 -3.10 18.96
N LYS A 102 9.20 -4.30 18.45
CA LYS A 102 9.73 -5.40 19.23
C LYS A 102 11.22 -5.54 19.02
N GLU A 103 11.95 -5.92 20.07
CA GLU A 103 13.37 -6.23 20.00
C GLU A 103 13.60 -7.72 19.84
N SER A 104 14.61 -8.06 19.03
CA SER A 104 15.07 -9.44 18.92
C SER A 104 15.76 -9.89 20.20
N TRP A 105 15.53 -11.11 20.60
CA TRP A 105 16.17 -11.68 21.78
C TRP A 105 16.56 -13.14 21.56
N ILE A 106 17.65 -13.56 22.21
CA ILE A 106 18.08 -14.94 22.24
C ILE A 106 18.53 -15.31 23.65
N LYS A 107 18.12 -16.47 24.14
CA LYS A 107 18.42 -16.94 25.49
C LYS A 107 18.81 -18.42 25.47
N GLU A 108 19.77 -18.77 26.30
CA GLU A 108 20.11 -20.16 26.55
C GLU A 108 19.20 -20.71 27.66
N PHE A 109 18.36 -21.70 27.33
CA PHE A 109 17.39 -22.31 28.25
C PHE A 109 17.95 -23.51 28.98
N ARG A 110 18.96 -24.16 28.41
CA ARG A 110 19.75 -25.23 28.98
C ARG A 110 21.07 -25.32 28.21
N PRO A 111 22.14 -25.94 28.76
CA PRO A 111 23.44 -26.03 28.11
C PRO A 111 23.35 -26.49 26.65
N GLY A 112 23.82 -25.67 25.72
CA GLY A 112 23.81 -25.93 24.29
C GLY A 112 22.47 -25.70 23.57
N VAL A 113 21.39 -25.29 24.29
CA VAL A 113 20.08 -25.03 23.68
C VAL A 113 19.73 -23.53 23.79
N ARG A 114 19.84 -22.83 22.65
CA ARG A 114 19.49 -21.40 22.53
C ARG A 114 18.22 -21.24 21.72
N LEU A 115 17.27 -20.49 22.23
CA LEU A 115 16.00 -20.13 21.57
C LEU A 115 15.82 -18.62 21.63
N GLY A 116 15.08 -18.07 20.69
CA GLY A 116 14.81 -16.63 20.63
C GLY A 116 13.81 -16.27 19.56
N GLU A 117 13.55 -14.99 19.48
CA GLU A 117 12.76 -14.36 18.42
C GLU A 117 13.64 -13.34 17.70
N GLN A 118 13.62 -13.38 16.40
CA GLN A 118 14.34 -12.44 15.56
C GLN A 118 13.33 -11.60 14.79
N TYR A 119 13.45 -10.28 14.93
CA TYR A 119 12.64 -9.30 14.22
C TYR A 119 13.54 -8.56 13.23
N GLU A 120 13.26 -8.72 11.95
CA GLU A 120 13.99 -8.04 10.88
C GLU A 120 13.02 -7.25 10.01
N PRO A 121 13.40 -6.02 9.59
CA PRO A 121 12.57 -5.25 8.68
C PRO A 121 12.57 -5.88 7.29
N ILE A 122 11.43 -5.77 6.60
CA ILE A 122 11.33 -6.10 5.18
C ILE A 122 12.17 -5.09 4.39
N GLN A 123 12.99 -5.57 3.45
CA GLN A 123 13.94 -4.73 2.72
C GLN A 123 13.26 -3.72 1.80
N ARG A 124 12.12 -4.08 1.18
CA ARG A 124 11.37 -3.21 0.29
C ARG A 124 9.88 -3.45 0.47
N VAL A 125 9.15 -2.40 0.78
CA VAL A 125 7.70 -2.43 1.02
C VAL A 125 7.01 -1.62 -0.05
N GLY A 126 5.98 -2.18 -0.67
CA GLY A 126 5.08 -1.47 -1.58
C GLY A 126 3.80 -1.05 -0.86
N VAL A 127 3.40 0.20 -1.00
CA VAL A 127 2.14 0.73 -0.47
C VAL A 127 1.26 1.25 -1.60
N TYR A 128 -0.04 1.01 -1.49
CA TYR A 128 -1.03 1.52 -2.42
C TYR A 128 -1.86 2.61 -1.74
N VAL A 129 -1.80 3.81 -2.29
CA VAL A 129 -2.60 4.93 -1.79
C VAL A 129 -3.74 5.20 -2.78
N PRO A 130 -5.01 5.08 -2.36
CA PRO A 130 -6.12 5.36 -3.24
C PRO A 130 -6.14 6.84 -3.64
N GLY A 131 -6.52 7.09 -4.89
CA GLY A 131 -6.70 8.41 -5.46
C GLY A 131 -8.07 8.50 -6.14
N GLY A 132 -8.28 9.52 -6.94
CA GLY A 132 -9.49 9.75 -7.70
C GLY A 132 -10.28 10.94 -7.16
N LEU A 133 -11.56 10.76 -6.75
CA LEU A 133 -12.43 11.85 -6.33
C LEU A 133 -12.00 12.58 -5.04
N ALA A 134 -11.24 11.93 -4.18
CA ALA A 134 -10.72 12.52 -2.95
C ALA A 134 -9.24 12.18 -2.76
N ALA A 135 -8.47 13.14 -2.27
CA ALA A 135 -7.09 12.90 -1.83
C ALA A 135 -7.09 12.36 -0.38
N TYR A 136 -6.23 11.37 -0.13
CA TYR A 136 -6.07 10.76 1.19
C TYR A 136 -4.63 10.88 1.70
N PRO A 137 -4.14 12.09 2.00
CA PRO A 137 -2.78 12.28 2.51
C PRO A 137 -2.54 11.55 3.84
N SER A 138 -3.60 11.36 4.65
CA SER A 138 -3.53 10.57 5.88
C SER A 138 -3.21 9.09 5.60
N THR A 139 -3.72 8.51 4.52
CA THR A 139 -3.40 7.13 4.13
C THR A 139 -1.91 6.99 3.80
N VAL A 140 -1.33 7.97 3.10
CA VAL A 140 0.12 7.99 2.84
C VAL A 140 0.90 7.84 4.14
N LEU A 141 0.60 8.70 5.14
CA LEU A 141 1.30 8.67 6.43
C LEU A 141 1.04 7.37 7.20
N MET A 142 -0.21 6.89 7.23
CA MET A 142 -0.59 5.67 7.97
C MET A 142 0.02 4.40 7.38
N ASP A 143 0.30 4.36 6.08
CA ASP A 143 0.90 3.19 5.44
C ASP A 143 2.43 3.25 5.47
N THR A 144 3.02 4.43 5.30
CA THR A 144 4.47 4.58 5.11
C THR A 144 5.23 4.75 6.42
N VAL A 145 4.70 5.56 7.35
CA VAL A 145 5.40 5.86 8.63
C VAL A 145 5.63 4.59 9.47
N PRO A 146 4.66 3.68 9.65
CA PRO A 146 4.90 2.42 10.35
C PRO A 146 5.99 1.56 9.70
N ALA A 147 6.08 1.54 8.37
CA ALA A 147 7.12 0.83 7.65
C ALA A 147 8.52 1.41 7.96
N PHE A 148 8.66 2.74 7.94
CA PHE A 148 9.91 3.38 8.33
C PHE A 148 10.26 3.18 9.81
N VAL A 149 9.28 3.26 10.72
CA VAL A 149 9.47 2.94 12.15
C VAL A 149 9.93 1.50 12.35
N ALA A 150 9.38 0.55 11.58
CA ALA A 150 9.84 -0.84 11.60
C ALA A 150 11.27 -1.02 11.09
N GLY A 151 11.84 -0.01 10.42
CA GLY A 151 13.20 -0.01 9.89
C GLY A 151 13.30 -0.47 8.44
N CYS A 152 12.20 -0.48 7.67
CA CYS A 152 12.23 -0.82 6.25
C CYS A 152 13.05 0.22 5.48
N PRO A 153 14.14 -0.16 4.81
CA PRO A 153 15.04 0.79 4.15
C PRO A 153 14.45 1.38 2.86
N SER A 154 13.49 0.70 2.24
CA SER A 154 12.83 1.15 1.02
C SER A 154 11.33 1.02 1.12
N VAL A 155 10.62 2.14 0.97
CA VAL A 155 9.16 2.18 0.84
C VAL A 155 8.82 2.79 -0.51
N VAL A 156 8.09 2.04 -1.31
CA VAL A 156 7.63 2.42 -2.66
C VAL A 156 6.14 2.63 -2.63
N MET A 157 5.69 3.72 -3.21
CA MET A 157 4.27 4.07 -3.24
C MET A 157 3.71 4.02 -4.67
N THR A 158 2.51 3.50 -4.83
CA THR A 158 1.73 3.65 -6.05
C THR A 158 0.39 4.31 -5.74
N THR A 159 -0.06 5.18 -6.65
CA THR A 159 -1.31 5.93 -6.53
C THR A 159 -1.82 6.25 -7.94
N PRO A 160 -3.14 6.23 -8.19
CA PRO A 160 -3.64 6.58 -9.50
C PRO A 160 -3.36 8.06 -9.85
N PRO A 161 -3.05 8.35 -11.12
CA PRO A 161 -2.97 9.72 -11.62
C PRO A 161 -4.36 10.36 -11.70
N GLY A 162 -4.39 11.70 -11.72
CA GLY A 162 -5.53 12.48 -12.15
C GLY A 162 -5.75 12.40 -13.66
N LYS A 163 -6.80 13.03 -14.17
CA LYS A 163 -7.09 13.08 -15.62
C LYS A 163 -6.07 13.87 -16.43
N ASP A 164 -5.30 14.69 -15.76
CA ASP A 164 -4.17 15.47 -16.28
C ASP A 164 -2.86 14.65 -16.32
N GLY A 165 -2.85 13.46 -15.76
CA GLY A 165 -1.67 12.62 -15.63
C GLY A 165 -0.82 12.91 -14.38
N GLU A 166 -1.24 13.86 -13.55
CA GLU A 166 -0.53 14.28 -12.36
C GLU A 166 -1.06 13.58 -11.10
N VAL A 167 -0.21 13.50 -10.08
CA VAL A 167 -0.64 13.05 -8.74
C VAL A 167 -1.09 14.25 -7.92
N ASN A 168 -2.15 14.07 -7.15
CA ASN A 168 -2.66 15.13 -6.28
C ASN A 168 -1.55 15.73 -5.38
N PRO A 169 -1.37 17.05 -5.34
CA PRO A 169 -0.30 17.71 -4.59
C PRO A 169 -0.26 17.35 -3.10
N ASN A 170 -1.41 17.17 -2.45
CA ASN A 170 -1.45 16.79 -1.03
C ASN A 170 -0.94 15.36 -0.79
N ILE A 171 -1.12 14.45 -1.76
CA ILE A 171 -0.55 13.10 -1.73
C ILE A 171 0.97 13.17 -1.84
N LEU A 172 1.50 13.93 -2.79
CA LEU A 172 2.94 14.11 -2.96
C LEU A 172 3.58 14.81 -1.76
N ALA A 173 2.92 15.82 -1.18
CA ALA A 173 3.38 16.48 0.03
C ALA A 173 3.45 15.51 1.23
N ALA A 174 2.44 14.65 1.41
CA ALA A 174 2.45 13.63 2.46
C ALA A 174 3.56 12.58 2.23
N ALA A 175 3.79 12.15 0.99
CA ALA A 175 4.87 11.26 0.62
C ALA A 175 6.24 11.90 0.91
N TYR A 176 6.42 13.15 0.54
CA TYR A 176 7.63 13.93 0.86
C TYR A 176 7.88 14.00 2.37
N VAL A 177 6.86 14.37 3.17
CA VAL A 177 6.96 14.45 4.63
C VAL A 177 7.29 13.11 5.26
N SER A 178 6.73 12.01 4.74
CA SER A 178 7.00 10.66 5.25
C SER A 178 8.36 10.10 4.84
N GLY A 179 9.03 10.69 3.82
CA GLY A 179 10.34 10.26 3.34
C GLY A 179 10.29 9.23 2.20
N VAL A 180 9.13 9.03 1.56
CA VAL A 180 9.01 8.19 0.36
C VAL A 180 9.69 8.88 -0.82
N LYS A 181 10.60 8.15 -1.49
CA LYS A 181 11.39 8.66 -2.62
C LYS A 181 11.00 8.04 -3.97
N GLU A 182 10.24 6.98 -3.94
CA GLU A 182 9.88 6.24 -5.13
C GLU A 182 8.37 6.11 -5.20
N ILE A 183 7.78 6.84 -6.15
CA ILE A 183 6.33 7.00 -6.30
C ILE A 183 5.98 6.73 -7.76
N TYR A 184 4.92 5.95 -7.97
CA TYR A 184 4.42 5.59 -9.29
C TYR A 184 2.99 6.07 -9.50
N LYS A 185 2.72 6.68 -10.65
CA LYS A 185 1.42 7.16 -11.13
C LYS A 185 0.59 6.01 -11.73
N VAL A 186 0.33 4.99 -10.92
CA VAL A 186 -0.41 3.78 -11.36
C VAL A 186 -1.44 3.41 -10.30
N GLY A 187 -2.70 3.33 -10.70
CA GLY A 187 -3.82 2.95 -9.84
C GLY A 187 -4.20 1.47 -9.94
N GLY A 188 -5.30 1.10 -9.28
CA GLY A 188 -5.98 -0.18 -9.45
C GLY A 188 -5.17 -1.44 -9.17
N ALA A 189 -5.69 -2.56 -9.66
CA ALA A 189 -5.05 -3.87 -9.50
C ALA A 189 -3.72 -3.96 -10.26
N GLN A 190 -3.55 -3.21 -11.37
CA GLN A 190 -2.30 -3.15 -12.13
C GLN A 190 -1.16 -2.49 -11.33
N GLY A 191 -1.45 -1.48 -10.49
CA GLY A 191 -0.45 -0.89 -9.60
C GLY A 191 0.02 -1.87 -8.52
N ILE A 192 -0.90 -2.61 -7.91
CA ILE A 192 -0.56 -3.68 -6.97
C ILE A 192 0.24 -4.79 -7.67
N ALA A 193 -0.15 -5.19 -8.88
CA ALA A 193 0.57 -6.20 -9.66
C ALA A 193 2.00 -5.75 -9.99
N MET A 194 2.17 -4.49 -10.40
CA MET A 194 3.48 -3.89 -10.66
C MET A 194 4.38 -3.94 -9.41
N LEU A 195 3.86 -3.58 -8.24
CA LEU A 195 4.59 -3.67 -6.97
C LEU A 195 4.91 -5.12 -6.57
N ALA A 196 4.00 -6.07 -6.85
CA ALA A 196 4.13 -7.46 -6.39
C ALA A 196 5.01 -8.32 -7.29
N TYR A 197 4.94 -8.13 -8.61
CA TYR A 197 5.69 -8.95 -9.58
C TYR A 197 6.95 -8.27 -10.09
N GLY A 198 7.03 -6.95 -9.96
CA GLY A 198 8.03 -6.15 -10.61
C GLY A 198 7.73 -5.95 -12.11
N THR A 199 8.27 -4.88 -12.66
CA THR A 199 8.25 -4.56 -14.09
C THR A 199 9.58 -3.90 -14.45
N GLU A 200 9.76 -3.52 -15.71
CA GLU A 200 10.98 -2.85 -16.17
C GLU A 200 11.23 -1.52 -15.43
N THR A 201 10.17 -0.78 -15.14
CA THR A 201 10.24 0.51 -14.40
C THR A 201 10.26 0.32 -12.89
N CYS A 202 9.48 -0.62 -12.35
CA CYS A 202 9.40 -0.91 -10.92
C CYS A 202 10.09 -2.23 -10.61
N LEU A 203 11.36 -2.17 -10.30
CA LEU A 203 12.12 -3.39 -9.98
C LEU A 203 11.68 -3.96 -8.63
N LEU A 204 11.26 -5.22 -8.65
CA LEU A 204 10.96 -5.96 -7.45
C LEU A 204 12.26 -6.37 -6.74
N TYR A 205 12.38 -6.05 -5.48
CA TYR A 205 13.38 -6.61 -4.60
C TYR A 205 12.68 -7.55 -3.61
N THR A 206 12.39 -8.77 -4.03
CA THR A 206 11.96 -9.81 -3.10
C THR A 206 13.21 -10.36 -2.42
N SER A 207 13.36 -10.06 -1.13
CA SER A 207 14.13 -10.97 -0.29
C SER A 207 13.40 -12.31 -0.29
N PRO A 208 14.01 -13.41 -0.66
CA PRO A 208 13.35 -14.71 -0.59
C PRO A 208 12.90 -14.92 0.85
N SER A 209 11.62 -15.27 1.01
CA SER A 209 11.12 -15.70 2.31
C SER A 209 12.02 -16.82 2.82
N PRO A 210 12.30 -16.91 4.13
CA PRO A 210 13.03 -18.08 4.68
C PRO A 210 12.41 -19.43 4.29
N ARG A 211 11.12 -19.44 3.87
CA ARG A 211 10.46 -20.63 3.31
C ARG A 211 10.89 -20.94 1.89
N ASP A 212 11.20 -19.92 1.09
CA ASP A 212 11.60 -20.11 -0.33
C ASP A 212 13.07 -20.55 -0.44
N ALA A 213 13.89 -20.30 0.58
CA ALA A 213 15.27 -20.75 0.65
C ALA A 213 15.44 -22.28 0.78
N HIS A 214 14.37 -23.01 1.06
CA HIS A 214 14.37 -24.48 1.18
C HIS A 214 14.05 -25.19 -0.15
N GLU A 215 13.53 -24.52 -1.17
CA GLU A 215 13.21 -25.12 -2.48
C GLU A 215 14.34 -25.06 -3.50
N SER A 216 15.46 -24.42 -3.16
CA SER A 216 16.61 -24.26 -4.07
C SER A 216 17.84 -25.11 -3.68
N ARG A 217 17.62 -26.30 -3.04
CA ARG A 217 18.69 -27.29 -2.80
C ARG A 217 18.34 -28.64 -3.38
#